data_f48dd0aa3870906d0e80ad4049a0199b
#
_entry.id   f48dd0aa3870906d0e80ad4049a0199b
#
_cell.length_a   1.000
_cell.length_b   1.000
_cell.length_c   1.000
_cell.angle_alpha   90.00
_cell.angle_beta   90.00
_cell.angle_gamma   90.00
#
_symmetry.space_group_name_H-M   'P 1'
#
loop_
_entity.id
_entity.type
_entity.pdbx_description
1 polymer ?
#
loop_
_entity_poly.entity_id
_entity_poly.type
_entity_poly.pdbx_seq_one_letter_code
_entity_poly.pdbx_strand_id
1 'polypeptide(L)'
;MFYQSKGKWEENTIKDLFLSFNSYNLRARISVMILLFAPGLTNLYLLVPEMKELSTTVITIIIVYSLCNTFIIFSRTLGPKAMRKCYPDLLPAQQYLLPSDTTLEKMTKDRYYRFFENKIEDFQVSSDDDEMKPMVETAVTWLIAKTRDVTQFSLINEENINFGTSYNLLGVKAYALGFAILNLGINIVSIVLKRKE
;
A
#
# COMPACT_ATOMS: atom_id res chain seq x y z
N MET A 1 -17.15 -4.05 -40.56
CA MET A 1 -17.06 -4.80 -39.30
C MET A 1 -15.85 -4.39 -38.43
N PHE A 2 -15.15 -3.30 -38.73
CA PHE A 2 -13.93 -2.84 -38.03
C PHE A 2 -14.14 -1.64 -37.09
N TYR A 3 -15.33 -1.07 -36.99
CA TYR A 3 -15.56 0.17 -36.22
C TYR A 3 -16.00 -0.08 -34.77
N GLN A 4 -16.48 -1.30 -34.43
CA GLN A 4 -16.92 -1.63 -33.06
C GLN A 4 -15.79 -2.07 -32.12
N SER A 5 -14.60 -2.41 -32.62
CA SER A 5 -13.50 -2.85 -31.76
C SER A 5 -12.72 -1.70 -31.09
N LYS A 6 -12.58 -0.55 -31.77
CA LYS A 6 -11.83 0.61 -31.23
C LYS A 6 -12.43 1.17 -29.93
N GLY A 7 -13.75 1.37 -29.90
CA GLY A 7 -14.41 1.94 -28.72
C GLY A 7 -14.31 1.06 -27.46
N LYS A 8 -14.30 -0.27 -27.64
CA LYS A 8 -14.20 -1.22 -26.53
C LYS A 8 -12.79 -1.29 -25.92
N TRP A 9 -11.74 -1.05 -26.72
CA TRP A 9 -10.36 -0.98 -26.25
C TRP A 9 -10.10 0.33 -25.49
N GLU A 10 -10.61 1.45 -25.96
CA GLU A 10 -10.47 2.75 -25.27
C GLU A 10 -11.23 2.77 -23.93
N GLU A 11 -12.45 2.24 -23.89
CA GLU A 11 -13.26 2.17 -22.67
C GLU A 11 -12.62 1.27 -21.59
N ASN A 12 -12.06 0.12 -21.97
CA ASN A 12 -11.35 -0.75 -21.06
C ASN A 12 -10.06 -0.10 -20.56
N THR A 13 -9.30 0.57 -21.43
CA THR A 13 -8.06 1.27 -21.06
C THR A 13 -8.32 2.41 -20.07
N ILE A 14 -9.41 3.17 -20.26
CA ILE A 14 -9.82 4.24 -19.33
C ILE A 14 -10.28 3.65 -18.00
N LYS A 15 -11.04 2.57 -18.00
CA LYS A 15 -11.45 1.87 -16.76
C LYS A 15 -10.24 1.33 -16.00
N ASP A 16 -9.29 0.71 -16.68
CA ASP A 16 -8.05 0.21 -16.07
C ASP A 16 -7.20 1.34 -15.50
N LEU A 17 -7.19 2.50 -16.17
CA LEU A 17 -6.57 3.71 -15.68
C LEU A 17 -7.19 4.18 -14.36
N PHE A 18 -8.53 4.26 -14.29
CA PHE A 18 -9.24 4.65 -13.06
C PHE A 18 -9.13 3.60 -11.96
N LEU A 19 -9.07 2.31 -12.28
CA LEU A 19 -8.83 1.24 -11.31
C LEU A 19 -7.45 1.33 -10.66
N SER A 20 -6.45 1.86 -11.37
CA SER A 20 -5.12 2.13 -10.81
C SER A 20 -5.15 3.21 -9.73
N PHE A 21 -6.10 4.14 -9.81
CA PHE A 21 -6.30 5.25 -8.86
C PHE A 21 -7.41 4.97 -7.85
N ASN A 22 -7.68 3.72 -7.52
CA ASN A 22 -8.62 3.39 -6.45
C ASN A 22 -8.20 3.98 -5.11
N SER A 23 -9.14 4.09 -4.18
CA SER A 23 -8.92 4.69 -2.86
C SER A 23 -7.71 4.11 -2.11
N TYR A 24 -7.49 2.81 -2.20
CA TYR A 24 -6.34 2.14 -1.59
C TYR A 24 -5.01 2.60 -2.20
N ASN A 25 -4.90 2.63 -3.53
CA ASN A 25 -3.67 3.06 -4.20
C ASN A 25 -3.34 4.52 -3.92
N LEU A 26 -4.36 5.39 -3.93
CA LEU A 26 -4.17 6.80 -3.62
C LEU A 26 -3.70 7.02 -2.18
N ARG A 27 -4.37 6.40 -1.21
CA ARG A 27 -4.13 6.66 0.21
C ARG A 27 -2.95 5.86 0.78
N ALA A 28 -2.84 4.57 0.46
CA ALA A 28 -1.81 3.70 1.04
C ALA A 28 -0.49 3.66 0.25
N ARG A 29 -0.47 4.11 -1.00
CA ARG A 29 0.73 4.03 -1.86
C ARG A 29 1.18 5.39 -2.36
N ILE A 30 0.35 6.08 -3.15
CA ILE A 30 0.74 7.34 -3.78
C ILE A 30 0.98 8.43 -2.72
N SER A 31 0.07 8.59 -1.75
CA SER A 31 0.22 9.61 -0.69
C SER A 31 1.48 9.40 0.14
N VAL A 32 1.82 8.15 0.46
CA VAL A 32 3.05 7.80 1.16
C VAL A 32 4.28 8.25 0.39
N MET A 33 4.31 7.97 -0.91
CA MET A 33 5.44 8.34 -1.78
C MET A 33 5.54 9.85 -1.95
N ILE A 34 4.41 10.53 -2.18
CA ILE A 34 4.39 12.00 -2.28
C ILE A 34 4.93 12.62 -0.98
N LEU A 35 4.44 12.17 0.17
CA LEU A 35 4.88 12.70 1.48
C LEU A 35 6.40 12.55 1.67
N LEU A 36 6.95 11.39 1.36
CA LEU A 36 8.36 11.09 1.57
C LEU A 36 9.28 11.78 0.56
N PHE A 37 8.85 11.97 -0.67
CA PHE A 37 9.65 12.61 -1.71
C PHE A 37 9.30 14.10 -1.92
N ALA A 38 8.30 14.65 -1.23
CA ALA A 38 7.88 16.04 -1.34
C ALA A 38 9.05 17.05 -1.21
N PRO A 39 10.00 16.92 -0.24
CA PRO A 39 11.11 17.86 -0.13
C PRO A 39 11.98 17.92 -1.40
N GLY A 40 12.25 16.76 -2.01
CA GLY A 40 13.05 16.71 -3.23
C GLY A 40 12.31 17.20 -4.45
N LEU A 41 11.02 16.91 -4.57
CA LEU A 41 10.18 17.43 -5.65
C LEU A 41 10.08 18.95 -5.57
N THR A 42 9.97 19.51 -4.36
CA THR A 42 9.99 20.95 -4.12
C THR A 42 11.32 21.58 -4.54
N ASN A 43 12.45 20.99 -4.18
CA ASN A 43 13.75 21.44 -4.61
C ASN A 43 13.91 21.39 -6.12
N LEU A 44 13.49 20.31 -6.76
CA LEU A 44 13.53 20.19 -8.21
C LEU A 44 12.74 21.32 -8.87
N TYR A 45 11.52 21.61 -8.39
CA TYR A 45 10.70 22.71 -8.89
C TYR A 45 11.34 24.08 -8.71
N LEU A 46 12.08 24.29 -7.61
CA LEU A 46 12.73 25.58 -7.31
C LEU A 46 14.04 25.77 -8.08
N LEU A 47 14.80 24.69 -8.28
CA LEU A 47 16.15 24.73 -8.88
C LEU A 47 16.12 24.63 -10.42
N VAL A 48 15.07 24.07 -11.00
CA VAL A 48 14.94 23.86 -12.44
C VAL A 48 13.83 24.78 -12.97
N PRO A 49 14.19 25.95 -13.58
CA PRO A 49 13.20 26.94 -14.06
C PRO A 49 12.19 26.33 -15.05
N GLU A 50 12.64 25.39 -15.89
CA GLU A 50 11.82 24.72 -16.91
C GLU A 50 10.65 23.94 -16.30
N MET A 51 10.76 23.49 -15.06
CA MET A 51 9.68 22.82 -14.32
C MET A 51 8.47 23.75 -14.08
N LYS A 52 8.70 25.07 -14.04
CA LYS A 52 7.62 26.06 -13.86
C LYS A 52 6.77 26.23 -15.12
N GLU A 53 7.37 26.04 -16.27
CA GLU A 53 6.70 26.13 -17.58
C GLU A 53 5.89 24.87 -17.91
N LEU A 54 6.24 23.73 -17.32
CA LEU A 54 5.53 22.46 -17.52
C LEU A 54 4.11 22.43 -16.94
N SER A 55 3.72 23.42 -16.13
CA SER A 55 2.49 23.40 -15.33
C SER A 55 1.17 23.40 -16.12
N THR A 56 1.18 23.56 -17.43
CA THR A 56 -0.04 23.76 -18.24
C THR A 56 -0.22 22.82 -19.43
N THR A 57 0.63 21.83 -19.62
CA THR A 57 0.61 21.00 -20.82
C THR A 57 0.20 19.55 -20.58
N VAL A 58 -0.34 18.88 -21.60
CA VAL A 58 -0.64 17.44 -21.65
C VAL A 58 0.58 16.61 -21.19
N ILE A 59 1.79 17.09 -21.45
CA ILE A 59 3.07 16.49 -21.03
C ILE A 59 3.14 16.36 -19.51
N THR A 60 2.70 17.39 -18.75
CA THR A 60 2.67 17.34 -17.27
C THR A 60 1.75 16.23 -16.76
N ILE A 61 0.58 16.08 -17.37
CA ILE A 61 -0.37 15.03 -17.01
C ILE A 61 0.27 13.64 -17.22
N ILE A 62 0.94 13.43 -18.34
CA ILE A 62 1.63 12.17 -18.66
C ILE A 62 2.75 11.89 -17.64
N ILE A 63 3.55 12.91 -17.30
CA ILE A 63 4.64 12.77 -16.33
C ILE A 63 4.07 12.41 -14.94
N VAL A 64 3.08 13.16 -14.45
CA VAL A 64 2.45 12.91 -13.16
C VAL A 64 1.83 11.50 -13.11
N TYR A 65 1.11 11.11 -14.15
CA TYR A 65 0.55 9.77 -14.27
C TYR A 65 1.64 8.69 -14.21
N SER A 66 2.72 8.85 -14.95
CA SER A 66 3.85 7.91 -14.97
C SER A 66 4.53 7.82 -13.61
N LEU A 67 4.72 8.93 -12.91
CA LEU A 67 5.27 8.98 -11.55
C LEU A 67 4.34 8.26 -10.56
N CYS A 68 3.04 8.49 -10.62
CA CYS A 68 2.07 7.82 -9.76
C CYS A 68 2.08 6.30 -9.96
N ASN A 69 2.14 5.82 -11.21
CA ASN A 69 2.26 4.40 -11.49
C ASN A 69 3.58 3.82 -11.01
N THR A 70 4.69 4.53 -11.20
CA THR A 70 6.00 4.14 -10.67
C THR A 70 5.94 4.01 -9.14
N PHE A 71 5.32 4.95 -8.45
CA PHE A 71 5.14 4.91 -7.00
C PHE A 71 4.30 3.71 -6.55
N ILE A 72 3.21 3.40 -7.27
CA ILE A 72 2.41 2.20 -7.00
C ILE A 72 3.25 0.93 -7.12
N ILE A 73 4.05 0.79 -8.19
CA ILE A 73 4.92 -0.37 -8.44
C ILE A 73 5.97 -0.48 -7.33
N PHE A 74 6.62 0.63 -6.99
CA PHE A 74 7.63 0.67 -5.92
C PHE A 74 7.06 0.24 -4.58
N SER A 75 5.90 0.81 -4.20
CA SER A 75 5.18 0.44 -2.98
C SER A 75 4.77 -1.04 -2.97
N ARG A 76 4.27 -1.56 -4.10
CA ARG A 76 3.92 -2.98 -4.23
C ARG A 76 5.12 -3.92 -4.06
N THR A 77 6.31 -3.46 -4.37
CA THR A 77 7.52 -4.27 -4.25
C THR A 77 8.13 -4.19 -2.86
N LEU A 78 8.25 -2.99 -2.32
CA LEU A 78 8.97 -2.74 -1.06
C LEU A 78 8.10 -2.95 0.18
N GLY A 79 6.84 -2.54 0.13
CA GLY A 79 5.90 -2.68 1.25
C GLY A 79 5.74 -4.13 1.71
N PRO A 80 5.34 -5.07 0.84
CA PRO A 80 5.21 -6.47 1.23
C PRO A 80 6.51 -7.12 1.71
N LYS A 81 7.68 -6.68 1.20
CA LYS A 81 8.98 -7.15 1.70
C LYS A 81 9.20 -6.69 3.16
N ALA A 82 8.87 -5.44 3.46
CA ALA A 82 8.97 -4.91 4.83
C ALA A 82 7.98 -5.62 5.76
N MET A 83 6.74 -5.84 5.30
CA MET A 83 5.73 -6.57 6.05
C MET A 83 6.19 -7.98 6.41
N ARG A 84 6.68 -8.76 5.43
CA ARG A 84 7.20 -10.12 5.66
C ARG A 84 8.41 -10.16 6.59
N LYS A 85 9.20 -9.08 6.64
CA LYS A 85 10.31 -8.97 7.59
C LYS A 85 9.83 -8.75 9.02
N CYS A 86 8.72 -8.02 9.20
CA CYS A 86 8.12 -7.80 10.52
C CYS A 86 7.27 -9.00 10.97
N TYR A 87 6.62 -9.67 10.05
CA TYR A 87 5.70 -10.79 10.28
C TYR A 87 6.11 -11.95 9.34
N PRO A 88 7.16 -12.71 9.71
CA PRO A 88 7.70 -13.77 8.84
C PRO A 88 6.72 -14.94 8.66
N ASP A 89 5.99 -15.30 9.71
CA ASP A 89 5.10 -16.46 9.72
C ASP A 89 3.65 -16.05 9.49
N LEU A 90 3.06 -15.34 10.45
CA LEU A 90 1.65 -14.98 10.48
C LEU A 90 1.46 -13.47 10.62
N LEU A 91 0.43 -12.93 9.98
CA LEU A 91 -0.01 -11.56 10.20
C LEU A 91 -0.63 -11.39 11.60
N PRO A 92 -0.65 -10.16 12.16
CA PRO A 92 -1.18 -9.93 13.51
C PRO A 92 -2.59 -10.52 13.74
N ALA A 93 -3.50 -10.33 12.78
CA ALA A 93 -4.86 -10.88 12.88
C ALA A 93 -4.89 -12.42 12.96
N GLN A 94 -3.92 -13.09 12.34
CA GLN A 94 -3.77 -14.53 12.39
C GLN A 94 -3.14 -14.95 13.72
N GLN A 95 -2.09 -14.25 14.18
CA GLN A 95 -1.42 -14.52 15.46
C GLN A 95 -2.40 -14.43 16.64
N TYR A 96 -3.27 -13.41 16.68
CA TYR A 96 -4.26 -13.25 17.75
C TYR A 96 -5.26 -14.39 17.86
N LEU A 97 -5.41 -15.17 16.79
CA LEU A 97 -6.27 -16.36 16.76
C LEU A 97 -5.52 -17.66 17.15
N LEU A 98 -4.22 -17.61 17.43
CA LEU A 98 -3.51 -18.79 17.91
C LEU A 98 -3.90 -19.12 19.36
N PRO A 99 -3.95 -20.40 19.75
CA PRO A 99 -4.25 -20.81 21.12
C PRO A 99 -3.34 -20.18 22.16
N SER A 100 -2.03 -20.10 21.91
CA SER A 100 -1.03 -19.57 22.84
C SER A 100 -1.07 -18.04 22.97
N ASP A 101 -1.61 -17.30 22.00
CA ASP A 101 -1.68 -15.85 22.06
C ASP A 101 -2.64 -15.40 23.17
N THR A 102 -2.25 -14.39 23.95
CA THR A 102 -3.03 -13.87 25.07
C THR A 102 -3.66 -12.51 24.83
N THR A 103 -3.49 -11.94 23.62
CA THR A 103 -4.02 -10.62 23.26
C THR A 103 -5.54 -10.59 23.28
N LEU A 104 -6.18 -11.66 22.81
CA LEU A 104 -7.62 -11.85 22.88
C LEU A 104 -7.96 -12.78 24.04
N GLU A 105 -9.00 -12.41 24.80
CA GLU A 105 -9.54 -13.27 25.84
C GLU A 105 -10.02 -14.62 25.26
N LYS A 106 -9.82 -15.69 26.02
CA LYS A 106 -10.21 -17.04 25.61
C LYS A 106 -11.66 -17.12 25.15
N MET A 107 -12.59 -16.51 25.91
CA MET A 107 -14.00 -16.50 25.56
C MET A 107 -14.29 -15.86 24.18
N THR A 108 -13.51 -14.83 23.83
CA THR A 108 -13.62 -14.18 22.54
C THR A 108 -13.10 -15.08 21.42
N LYS A 109 -11.94 -15.74 21.63
CA LYS A 109 -11.40 -16.72 20.66
C LYS A 109 -12.37 -17.89 20.45
N ASP A 110 -12.90 -18.47 21.52
CA ASP A 110 -13.86 -19.58 21.45
C ASP A 110 -15.12 -19.19 20.65
N ARG A 111 -15.51 -17.91 20.71
CA ARG A 111 -16.63 -17.39 19.91
C ARG A 111 -16.26 -17.32 18.42
N TYR A 112 -15.05 -16.88 18.11
CA TYR A 112 -14.57 -16.83 16.72
C TYR A 112 -14.37 -18.23 16.16
N TYR A 113 -13.81 -19.15 16.91
CA TYR A 113 -13.62 -20.54 16.47
C TYR A 113 -14.96 -21.20 16.15
N ARG A 114 -15.95 -21.10 17.03
CA ARG A 114 -17.31 -21.61 16.75
C ARG A 114 -17.95 -20.99 15.51
N PHE A 115 -17.66 -19.71 15.23
CA PHE A 115 -18.13 -19.06 14.02
C PHE A 115 -17.46 -19.68 12.78
N PHE A 116 -16.15 -19.91 12.82
CA PHE A 116 -15.41 -20.49 11.70
C PHE A 116 -15.80 -21.96 11.46
N GLU A 117 -15.92 -22.77 12.50
CA GLU A 117 -16.41 -24.16 12.39
C GLU A 117 -17.78 -24.24 11.69
N ASN A 118 -18.65 -23.27 11.92
CA ASN A 118 -19.96 -23.22 11.29
C ASN A 118 -19.95 -22.66 9.83
N LYS A 119 -18.88 -22.04 9.39
CA LYS A 119 -18.83 -21.31 8.11
C LYS A 119 -17.79 -21.85 7.12
N ILE A 120 -16.79 -22.54 7.61
CA ILE A 120 -15.67 -23.06 6.83
C ILE A 120 -15.64 -24.58 6.99
N GLU A 121 -15.81 -25.28 5.88
CA GLU A 121 -15.69 -26.73 5.83
C GLU A 121 -14.26 -27.12 6.25
N ASP A 122 -14.15 -28.18 7.02
CA ASP A 122 -12.87 -28.70 7.56
C ASP A 122 -12.12 -27.78 8.55
N PHE A 123 -12.70 -26.66 9.02
CA PHE A 123 -12.11 -25.89 10.09
C PHE A 123 -12.23 -26.67 11.42
N GLN A 124 -11.10 -27.00 12.01
CA GLN A 124 -11.01 -27.74 13.27
C GLN A 124 -10.16 -26.95 14.27
N VAL A 125 -10.66 -26.88 15.52
CA VAL A 125 -9.95 -26.22 16.61
C VAL A 125 -8.98 -27.20 17.26
N SER A 126 -7.70 -26.82 17.32
CA SER A 126 -6.67 -27.51 18.08
C SER A 126 -6.15 -26.63 19.21
N SER A 127 -5.60 -27.26 20.27
CA SER A 127 -4.84 -26.56 21.30
C SER A 127 -3.37 -26.35 20.92
N ASP A 128 -2.92 -26.94 19.83
CA ASP A 128 -1.56 -26.81 19.31
C ASP A 128 -1.52 -25.68 18.26
N ASP A 129 -0.59 -24.75 18.45
CA ASP A 129 -0.38 -23.63 17.53
C ASP A 129 0.01 -24.08 16.13
N ASP A 130 0.82 -25.13 15.99
CA ASP A 130 1.28 -25.60 14.68
C ASP A 130 0.14 -26.21 13.85
N GLU A 131 -0.80 -26.88 14.50
CA GLU A 131 -2.03 -27.37 13.87
C GLU A 131 -3.01 -26.23 13.56
N MET A 132 -3.05 -25.20 14.43
CA MET A 132 -3.94 -24.05 14.23
C MET A 132 -3.47 -23.06 13.17
N LYS A 133 -2.18 -22.95 12.87
CA LYS A 133 -1.66 -22.02 11.84
C LYS A 133 -2.39 -22.12 10.50
N PRO A 134 -2.49 -23.28 9.85
CA PRO A 134 -3.19 -23.39 8.58
C PRO A 134 -4.69 -23.08 8.69
N MET A 135 -5.29 -23.38 9.84
CA MET A 135 -6.71 -23.11 10.10
C MET A 135 -6.96 -21.59 10.18
N VAL A 136 -6.14 -20.86 10.93
CA VAL A 136 -6.30 -19.40 11.05
C VAL A 136 -5.95 -18.67 9.76
N GLU A 137 -4.98 -19.17 8.97
CA GLU A 137 -4.70 -18.63 7.62
C GLU A 137 -5.91 -18.78 6.70
N THR A 138 -6.52 -19.95 6.70
CA THR A 138 -7.73 -20.24 5.94
C THR A 138 -8.90 -19.36 6.39
N ALA A 139 -9.09 -19.22 7.70
CA ALA A 139 -10.17 -18.40 8.27
C ALA A 139 -10.02 -16.92 7.90
N VAL A 140 -8.82 -16.36 8.04
CA VAL A 140 -8.55 -14.95 7.68
C VAL A 140 -8.68 -14.74 6.17
N THR A 141 -8.20 -15.67 5.34
CA THR A 141 -8.36 -15.61 3.89
C THR A 141 -9.83 -15.64 3.49
N TRP A 142 -10.63 -16.50 4.13
CA TRP A 142 -12.07 -16.57 3.92
C TRP A 142 -12.76 -15.26 4.32
N LEU A 143 -12.41 -14.67 5.47
CA LEU A 143 -12.94 -13.36 5.91
C LEU A 143 -12.61 -12.27 4.91
N ILE A 144 -11.37 -12.18 4.45
CA ILE A 144 -10.95 -11.20 3.44
C ILE A 144 -11.77 -11.35 2.16
N ALA A 145 -12.03 -12.60 1.73
CA ALA A 145 -12.84 -12.85 0.54
C ALA A 145 -14.30 -12.39 0.73
N LYS A 146 -14.86 -12.59 1.92
CA LYS A 146 -16.25 -12.22 2.25
C LYS A 146 -16.45 -10.74 2.53
N THR A 147 -15.40 -10.02 2.93
CA THR A 147 -15.44 -8.59 3.28
C THR A 147 -14.89 -7.68 2.17
N ARG A 148 -14.85 -8.16 0.93
CA ARG A 148 -14.34 -7.38 -0.22
C ARG A 148 -15.18 -6.19 -0.61
N ASP A 149 -16.48 -6.20 -0.29
CA ASP A 149 -17.35 -5.07 -0.59
C ASP A 149 -17.01 -3.90 0.33
N VAL A 150 -16.31 -2.92 -0.25
CA VAL A 150 -15.85 -1.72 0.48
C VAL A 150 -16.99 -0.82 0.93
N THR A 151 -18.16 -0.93 0.33
CA THR A 151 -19.34 -0.16 0.70
C THR A 151 -19.98 -0.74 1.96
N GLN A 152 -20.14 -2.04 1.99
CA GLN A 152 -20.71 -2.76 3.13
C GLN A 152 -19.73 -2.83 4.31
N PHE A 153 -18.43 -3.00 4.04
CA PHE A 153 -17.37 -3.19 5.05
C PHE A 153 -16.39 -2.02 5.07
N SER A 154 -16.89 -0.79 5.10
CA SER A 154 -16.08 0.43 5.01
C SER A 154 -15.01 0.52 6.12
N LEU A 155 -15.34 0.13 7.35
CA LEU A 155 -14.40 0.13 8.47
C LEU A 155 -13.22 -0.83 8.24
N ILE A 156 -13.50 -2.05 7.75
CA ILE A 156 -12.45 -3.02 7.42
C ILE A 156 -11.56 -2.48 6.29
N ASN A 157 -12.16 -1.82 5.29
CA ASN A 157 -11.40 -1.18 4.22
C ASN A 157 -10.49 -0.06 4.73
N GLU A 158 -10.97 0.78 5.66
CA GLU A 158 -10.16 1.83 6.31
C GLU A 158 -8.96 1.22 7.07
N GLU A 159 -9.18 0.20 7.87
CA GLU A 159 -8.10 -0.48 8.60
C GLU A 159 -7.10 -1.15 7.66
N ASN A 160 -7.56 -1.73 6.55
CA ASN A 160 -6.69 -2.28 5.52
C ASN A 160 -5.83 -1.19 4.85
N ILE A 161 -6.40 -0.01 4.61
CA ILE A 161 -5.66 1.15 4.09
C ILE A 161 -4.61 1.61 5.11
N ASN A 162 -4.96 1.74 6.39
CA ASN A 162 -4.08 2.15 7.47
C ASN A 162 -2.89 1.17 7.62
N PHE A 163 -3.19 -0.12 7.64
CA PHE A 163 -2.17 -1.17 7.68
C PHE A 163 -1.26 -1.12 6.44
N GLY A 164 -1.87 -0.98 5.25
CA GLY A 164 -1.16 -0.83 3.99
C GLY A 164 -0.24 0.39 3.96
N THR A 165 -0.71 1.52 4.47
CA THR A 165 0.09 2.75 4.61
C THR A 165 1.31 2.52 5.49
N SER A 166 1.13 1.88 6.63
CA SER A 166 2.19 1.63 7.62
C SER A 166 3.32 0.77 7.04
N TYR A 167 3.02 -0.36 6.40
CA TYR A 167 4.08 -1.20 5.86
C TYR A 167 4.70 -0.61 4.57
N ASN A 168 3.97 0.20 3.81
CA ASN A 168 4.53 0.92 2.67
C ASN A 168 5.52 2.00 3.12
N LEU A 169 5.18 2.79 4.16
CA LEU A 169 6.11 3.72 4.80
C LEU A 169 7.37 3.01 5.28
N LEU A 170 7.21 1.89 5.96
CA LEU A 170 8.33 1.09 6.44
C LEU A 170 9.21 0.58 5.29
N GLY A 171 8.60 0.14 4.20
CA GLY A 171 9.30 -0.39 3.03
C GLY A 171 10.15 0.62 2.29
N VAL A 172 9.68 1.88 2.21
CA VAL A 172 10.37 2.93 1.44
C VAL A 172 11.24 3.84 2.30
N LYS A 173 11.21 3.72 3.64
CA LYS A 173 11.92 4.63 4.57
C LYS A 173 13.40 4.83 4.27
N ALA A 174 14.12 3.76 3.91
CA ALA A 174 15.56 3.86 3.63
C ALA A 174 15.85 4.66 2.36
N TYR A 175 15.03 4.48 1.32
CA TYR A 175 15.13 5.24 0.07
C TYR A 175 14.78 6.71 0.29
N ALA A 176 13.73 6.98 1.07
CA ALA A 176 13.32 8.33 1.43
C ALA A 176 14.40 9.06 2.22
N LEU A 177 15.05 8.39 3.19
CA LEU A 177 16.16 8.95 3.95
C LEU A 177 17.37 9.25 3.05
N GLY A 178 17.76 8.32 2.19
CA GLY A 178 18.83 8.53 1.21
C GLY A 178 18.54 9.71 0.29
N PHE A 179 17.32 9.83 -0.19
CA PHE A 179 16.87 10.94 -1.03
C PHE A 179 16.88 12.28 -0.25
N ALA A 180 16.46 12.30 1.00
CA ALA A 180 16.51 13.49 1.85
C ALA A 180 17.96 13.97 2.10
N ILE A 181 18.90 13.04 2.35
CA ILE A 181 20.33 13.35 2.51
C ILE A 181 20.90 13.93 1.20
N LEU A 182 20.57 13.33 0.06
CA LEU A 182 20.98 13.84 -1.24
C LEU A 182 20.49 15.28 -1.47
N ASN A 183 19.21 15.53 -1.19
CA ASN A 183 18.62 16.88 -1.29
C ASN A 183 19.31 17.89 -0.39
N LEU A 184 19.62 17.51 0.86
CA LEU A 184 20.37 18.36 1.78
C LEU A 184 21.74 18.71 1.21
N GLY A 185 22.46 17.73 0.66
CA GLY A 185 23.74 17.95 -0.02
C GLY A 185 23.65 18.94 -1.18
N ILE A 186 22.66 18.77 -2.06
CA ILE A 186 22.41 19.69 -3.19
C ILE A 186 22.15 21.11 -2.68
N ASN A 187 21.33 21.29 -1.65
CA ASN A 187 21.05 22.59 -1.09
C ASN A 187 22.30 23.27 -0.51
N ILE A 188 23.12 22.53 0.22
CA ILE A 188 24.38 23.05 0.79
C ILE A 188 25.30 23.51 -0.35
N VAL A 189 25.50 22.69 -1.39
CA VAL A 189 26.33 23.03 -2.53
C VAL A 189 25.79 24.27 -3.23
N SER A 190 24.49 24.37 -3.45
CA SER A 190 23.85 25.53 -4.10
C SER A 190 24.07 26.82 -3.29
N ILE A 191 23.98 26.76 -1.95
CA ILE A 191 24.24 27.93 -1.08
C ILE A 191 25.71 28.35 -1.15
N VAL A 192 26.65 27.38 -1.14
CA VAL A 192 28.08 27.67 -1.19
C VAL A 192 28.48 28.30 -2.53
N LEU A 193 27.90 27.82 -3.63
CA LEU A 193 28.16 28.38 -4.97
C LEU A 193 27.64 29.81 -5.08
N LYS A 194 26.41 30.08 -4.65
CA LYS A 194 25.81 31.43 -4.67
C LYS A 194 26.55 32.45 -3.78
N ARG A 195 27.32 32.02 -2.78
CA ARG A 195 28.14 32.93 -1.95
C ARG A 195 29.44 33.32 -2.61
N LYS A 196 29.83 32.66 -3.70
CA LYS A 196 31.10 32.94 -4.42
C LYS A 196 30.89 33.84 -5.64
N GLU A 197 29.63 34.07 -6.01
CA GLU A 197 29.22 35.07 -7.00
C GLU A 197 28.93 36.42 -6.31
#